data_4e4291d61be1eaf989b62dedb9fabe34
#
_entry.id   4e4291d61be1eaf989b62dedb9fabe34
#
_cell.length_a   1.000
_cell.length_b   1.000
_cell.length_c   1.000
_cell.angle_alpha   90.00
_cell.angle_beta   90.00
_cell.angle_gamma   90.00
#
_symmetry.space_group_name_H-M   'P 1'
#
loop_
_entity.id
_entity.type
_entity.pdbx_description
1 polymer ?
#
loop_
_entity_poly.entity_id
_entity_poly.type
_entity_poly.pdbx_seq_one_letter_code
_entity_poly.pdbx_strand_id
1 'polypeptide(L)'
;MPGHIKRWLSTHFNWRQYSLLVLAIVLLVVVALPGSGPSTEDLLAVDYTPLPAGDWQMSTPEAQGLDPMLVAKLYYNAAELETLYSLLVVKDDYLIAEGYFNEGSVDQKDRLQSVTKSYTSALVGIALEQGYLSNVDQRMLDFFPEVAGQITDPRKEQITIRDLLEMRAGYPWEETDPALWDALLSGHYVPLAEEFPLVADPGTEFNYSNLSSDWLGIIVDRATGMNLKAYAEENLFSLLGVEAGEWGTDADGHNNGAADLRMTPRDAAKFGLLYLNDGEYEGNQIVPADWVHDSLQRYSEDINVTGGFPANWGLSFRDIGYGYQWWSARVGGHHFDYAMGHGGQMIVLLDELDIVIVTTSYPFYLQHDAESWTHELAIMNLVGDFLGSLPTG
;
A
#
# COMPACT_ATOMS: atom_id res chain seq x y z
N MET A 1 -0.23 -34.00 32.13
CA MET A 1 -1.59 -34.03 31.57
C MET A 1 -1.71 -32.91 30.56
N PRO A 2 -1.68 -33.18 29.28
CA PRO A 2 -2.14 -32.26 28.26
C PRO A 2 -3.07 -32.99 27.30
N GLY A 3 -4.36 -32.77 27.38
CA GLY A 3 -5.31 -33.55 26.58
C GLY A 3 -6.67 -32.92 26.34
N HIS A 4 -6.95 -31.70 26.78
CA HIS A 4 -8.32 -31.17 26.74
C HIS A 4 -8.51 -29.86 25.96
N ILE A 5 -7.50 -29.23 25.42
CA ILE A 5 -7.65 -27.95 24.69
C ILE A 5 -7.79 -28.15 23.17
N LYS A 6 -7.26 -29.26 22.62
CA LYS A 6 -7.33 -29.50 21.15
C LYS A 6 -8.69 -29.98 20.61
N ARG A 7 -9.67 -30.17 21.43
CA ARG A 7 -11.00 -30.72 20.99
C ARG A 7 -12.13 -29.69 20.94
N TRP A 8 -11.89 -28.45 21.34
CA TRP A 8 -12.93 -27.40 21.36
C TRP A 8 -12.99 -26.54 20.10
N LEU A 9 -11.91 -26.47 19.31
CA LEU A 9 -11.82 -25.62 18.10
C LEU A 9 -12.30 -26.30 16.80
N SER A 10 -12.57 -27.62 16.79
CA SER A 10 -12.91 -28.32 15.54
C SER A 10 -14.41 -28.53 15.30
N THR A 11 -15.32 -28.04 16.15
CA THR A 11 -16.75 -28.38 16.05
C THR A 11 -17.71 -27.21 15.86
N HIS A 12 -17.25 -25.97 15.71
CA HIS A 12 -18.19 -24.83 15.66
C HIS A 12 -17.91 -23.81 14.52
N PHE A 13 -17.09 -24.14 13.53
CA PHE A 13 -16.89 -23.24 12.39
C PHE A 13 -17.77 -23.68 11.22
N ASN A 14 -18.99 -23.15 11.14
CA ASN A 14 -19.92 -23.41 10.04
C ASN A 14 -20.01 -22.20 9.11
N TRP A 15 -19.14 -22.14 8.11
CA TRP A 15 -19.03 -21.08 7.10
C TRP A 15 -20.36 -20.67 6.46
N ARG A 16 -21.34 -21.58 6.38
CA ARG A 16 -22.67 -21.28 5.83
C ARG A 16 -23.52 -20.38 6.72
N GLN A 17 -23.28 -20.34 8.02
CA GLN A 17 -24.02 -19.46 8.93
C GLN A 17 -23.45 -18.04 8.90
N TYR A 18 -22.14 -17.86 8.72
CA TYR A 18 -21.51 -16.56 8.60
C TYR A 18 -21.84 -15.87 7.26
N SER A 19 -21.93 -16.64 6.16
CA SER A 19 -22.36 -16.09 4.86
C SER A 19 -23.79 -15.52 4.91
N LEU A 20 -24.66 -16.03 5.74
CA LEU A 20 -26.03 -15.54 5.91
C LEU A 20 -26.11 -14.35 6.89
N LEU A 21 -25.21 -14.28 7.90
CA LEU A 21 -25.16 -13.15 8.83
C LEU A 21 -24.50 -11.92 8.16
N VAL A 22 -23.44 -12.12 7.40
CA VAL A 22 -22.78 -11.06 6.63
C VAL A 22 -23.71 -10.51 5.53
N LEU A 23 -24.50 -11.38 4.86
CA LEU A 23 -25.52 -10.92 3.92
C LEU A 23 -26.65 -10.11 4.61
N ALA A 24 -26.98 -10.43 5.86
CA ALA A 24 -28.00 -9.70 6.61
C ALA A 24 -27.49 -8.35 7.12
N ILE A 25 -26.20 -8.23 7.47
CA ILE A 25 -25.58 -6.98 7.91
C ILE A 25 -25.36 -6.06 6.72
N VAL A 26 -24.87 -6.56 5.58
CA VAL A 26 -24.76 -5.77 4.33
C VAL A 26 -26.13 -5.30 3.83
N LEU A 27 -27.21 -6.09 4.03
CA LEU A 27 -28.58 -5.67 3.72
C LEU A 27 -29.15 -4.64 4.72
N LEU A 28 -28.66 -4.59 5.96
CA LEU A 28 -29.11 -3.60 6.95
C LEU A 28 -28.43 -2.24 6.82
N VAL A 29 -27.21 -2.17 6.27
CA VAL A 29 -26.51 -0.91 5.97
C VAL A 29 -27.04 -0.30 4.66
N VAL A 30 -27.57 -1.08 3.74
CA VAL A 30 -28.16 -0.59 2.46
C VAL A 30 -29.61 -0.10 2.62
N VAL A 31 -30.28 -0.32 3.74
CA VAL A 31 -31.62 0.20 4.04
C VAL A 31 -31.56 1.38 5.04
N ALA A 32 -30.46 2.14 5.07
CA ALA A 32 -30.56 3.53 5.46
C ALA A 32 -31.43 4.22 4.38
N LEU A 33 -32.56 4.78 4.78
CA LEU A 33 -33.44 5.64 3.97
C LEU A 33 -32.56 6.55 3.11
N PRO A 34 -32.99 6.91 1.87
CA PRO A 34 -32.27 7.90 1.11
C PRO A 34 -32.30 9.21 1.90
N GLY A 35 -31.33 9.40 2.76
CA GLY A 35 -30.97 10.68 3.31
C GLY A 35 -30.55 11.53 2.11
N SER A 36 -31.15 12.68 1.92
CA SER A 36 -30.60 13.69 1.04
C SER A 36 -29.13 13.84 1.40
N GLY A 37 -28.21 13.68 0.43
CA GLY A 37 -26.76 13.95 0.66
C GLY A 37 -26.56 15.32 1.30
N PRO A 38 -25.32 15.67 1.69
CA PRO A 38 -25.06 16.95 2.36
C PRO A 38 -25.66 18.11 1.58
N SER A 39 -26.24 19.05 2.31
CA SER A 39 -26.75 20.29 1.68
C SER A 39 -25.57 21.15 1.21
N THR A 40 -25.83 22.10 0.32
CA THR A 40 -24.80 23.07 -0.09
C THR A 40 -24.26 23.85 1.12
N GLU A 41 -25.08 24.14 2.12
CA GLU A 41 -24.67 24.82 3.35
C GLU A 41 -23.72 23.96 4.17
N ASP A 42 -23.99 22.67 4.31
CA ASP A 42 -23.09 21.71 4.99
C ASP A 42 -21.73 21.67 4.30
N LEU A 43 -21.70 21.59 2.97
CA LEU A 43 -20.46 21.55 2.20
C LEU A 43 -19.66 22.85 2.29
N LEU A 44 -20.32 24.00 2.29
CA LEU A 44 -19.65 25.30 2.44
C LEU A 44 -19.06 25.52 3.86
N ALA A 45 -19.52 24.74 4.83
CA ALA A 45 -19.01 24.81 6.21
C ALA A 45 -17.78 23.89 6.43
N VAL A 46 -17.42 23.03 5.47
CA VAL A 46 -16.27 22.12 5.60
C VAL A 46 -14.97 22.89 5.45
N ASP A 47 -14.09 22.77 6.45
CA ASP A 47 -12.73 23.31 6.41
C ASP A 47 -11.74 22.20 6.03
N TYR A 48 -11.08 22.39 4.91
CA TYR A 48 -9.99 21.54 4.40
C TYR A 48 -8.75 22.37 4.05
N THR A 49 -8.67 23.58 4.59
CA THR A 49 -7.55 24.49 4.32
C THR A 49 -6.24 23.92 4.84
N PRO A 50 -5.21 23.77 3.98
CA PRO A 50 -3.93 23.26 4.42
C PRO A 50 -3.33 24.11 5.57
N LEU A 51 -2.76 23.43 6.56
CA LEU A 51 -2.06 24.09 7.66
C LEU A 51 -0.76 24.73 7.13
N PRO A 52 -0.40 25.95 7.57
CA PRO A 52 0.84 26.60 7.13
C PRO A 52 2.07 25.72 7.31
N ALA A 53 2.88 25.59 6.27
CA ALA A 53 4.15 24.85 6.28
C ALA A 53 5.18 25.56 5.42
N GLY A 54 6.46 25.44 5.79
CA GLY A 54 7.57 26.07 5.07
C GLY A 54 8.08 25.26 3.89
N ASP A 55 7.72 23.98 3.82
CA ASP A 55 8.21 22.99 2.85
C ASP A 55 7.15 22.55 1.84
N TRP A 56 5.97 23.20 1.83
CA TRP A 56 4.89 22.95 0.88
C TRP A 56 4.43 24.22 0.19
N GLN A 57 4.26 24.15 -1.11
CA GLN A 57 3.50 25.15 -1.83
C GLN A 57 2.02 24.87 -1.64
N MET A 58 1.25 25.90 -1.28
CA MET A 58 -0.18 25.77 -1.00
C MET A 58 -1.00 26.54 -2.02
N SER A 59 -2.16 26.00 -2.35
CA SER A 59 -3.13 26.65 -3.25
C SER A 59 -4.55 26.33 -2.80
N THR A 60 -5.54 26.72 -3.60
CA THR A 60 -6.94 26.31 -3.39
C THR A 60 -7.37 25.42 -4.56
N PRO A 61 -8.39 24.56 -4.35
CA PRO A 61 -8.92 23.73 -5.44
C PRO A 61 -9.28 24.55 -6.69
N GLU A 62 -9.95 25.69 -6.52
CA GLU A 62 -10.38 26.55 -7.64
C GLU A 62 -9.18 27.12 -8.41
N ALA A 63 -8.10 27.51 -7.71
CA ALA A 63 -6.91 28.07 -8.35
C ALA A 63 -6.19 27.01 -9.19
N GLN A 64 -6.35 25.72 -8.85
CA GLN A 64 -5.82 24.57 -9.57
C GLN A 64 -6.89 23.89 -10.46
N GLY A 65 -7.98 24.60 -10.78
CA GLY A 65 -8.99 24.15 -11.73
C GLY A 65 -9.89 23.01 -11.26
N LEU A 66 -9.92 22.73 -9.95
CA LEU A 66 -10.75 21.70 -9.35
C LEU A 66 -11.98 22.32 -8.68
N ASP A 67 -13.15 21.70 -8.86
CA ASP A 67 -14.39 22.17 -8.20
C ASP A 67 -14.28 22.02 -6.67
N PRO A 68 -14.32 23.13 -5.90
CA PRO A 68 -14.21 23.09 -4.46
C PRO A 68 -15.34 22.31 -3.78
N MET A 69 -16.50 22.19 -4.44
CA MET A 69 -17.63 21.43 -3.87
C MET A 69 -17.36 19.92 -3.91
N LEU A 70 -16.58 19.41 -4.89
CA LEU A 70 -16.15 18.02 -4.91
C LEU A 70 -15.18 17.74 -3.75
N VAL A 71 -14.22 18.64 -3.52
CA VAL A 71 -13.27 18.55 -2.40
C VAL A 71 -14.02 18.66 -1.07
N ALA A 72 -14.92 19.62 -0.91
CA ALA A 72 -15.74 19.77 0.29
C ALA A 72 -16.55 18.49 0.59
N LYS A 73 -17.13 17.84 -0.43
CA LYS A 73 -17.86 16.58 -0.29
C LYS A 73 -16.94 15.43 0.14
N LEU A 74 -15.72 15.37 -0.40
CA LEU A 74 -14.71 14.39 0.00
C LEU A 74 -14.42 14.50 1.51
N TYR A 75 -14.12 15.71 2.00
CA TYR A 75 -13.81 15.96 3.41
C TYR A 75 -15.02 15.83 4.33
N TYR A 76 -16.20 16.19 3.87
CA TYR A 76 -17.45 15.96 4.61
C TYR A 76 -17.66 14.47 4.88
N ASN A 77 -17.50 13.63 3.84
CA ASN A 77 -17.64 12.18 3.98
C ASN A 77 -16.47 11.56 4.78
N ALA A 78 -15.26 12.11 4.66
CA ALA A 78 -14.10 11.67 5.41
C ALA A 78 -14.30 11.81 6.94
N ALA A 79 -14.99 12.88 7.38
CA ALA A 79 -15.26 13.14 8.79
C ALA A 79 -16.18 12.09 9.45
N GLU A 80 -16.91 11.30 8.66
CA GLU A 80 -17.76 10.20 9.14
C GLU A 80 -16.99 8.89 9.37
N LEU A 81 -15.71 8.81 8.97
CA LEU A 81 -14.90 7.60 9.06
C LEU A 81 -14.15 7.52 10.39
N GLU A 82 -14.48 6.54 11.22
CA GLU A 82 -13.98 6.40 12.59
C GLU A 82 -12.48 6.07 12.67
N THR A 83 -11.91 5.48 11.61
CA THR A 83 -10.51 5.03 11.59
C THR A 83 -9.58 5.95 10.83
N LEU A 84 -10.10 6.88 10.04
CA LEU A 84 -9.29 7.80 9.23
C LEU A 84 -8.54 8.79 10.14
N TYR A 85 -7.23 8.95 9.90
CA TYR A 85 -6.38 9.92 10.60
C TYR A 85 -6.08 11.15 9.77
N SER A 86 -5.80 10.96 8.49
CA SER A 86 -5.50 12.07 7.59
C SER A 86 -6.01 11.84 6.18
N LEU A 87 -6.28 12.94 5.50
CA LEU A 87 -6.59 12.97 4.07
C LEU A 87 -5.96 14.23 3.49
N LEU A 88 -5.09 14.05 2.50
CA LEU A 88 -4.43 15.12 1.77
C LEU A 88 -4.74 15.00 0.29
N VAL A 89 -4.91 16.14 -0.37
CA VAL A 89 -5.01 16.24 -1.83
C VAL A 89 -3.96 17.23 -2.32
N VAL A 90 -3.07 16.76 -3.17
CA VAL A 90 -2.09 17.56 -3.89
C VAL A 90 -2.49 17.60 -5.35
N LYS A 91 -2.37 18.76 -5.98
CA LYS A 91 -2.65 18.95 -7.41
C LYS A 91 -1.67 19.97 -8.00
N ASP A 92 -1.09 19.65 -9.17
CA ASP A 92 -0.12 20.52 -9.86
C ASP A 92 0.99 20.98 -8.89
N ASP A 93 1.56 20.06 -8.10
CA ASP A 93 2.58 20.26 -7.06
C ASP A 93 2.12 21.10 -5.83
N TYR A 94 0.84 21.52 -5.76
CA TYR A 94 0.31 22.29 -4.64
C TYR A 94 -0.50 21.42 -3.71
N LEU A 95 -0.25 21.54 -2.40
CA LEU A 95 -1.18 21.02 -1.38
C LEU A 95 -2.43 21.91 -1.41
N ILE A 96 -3.55 21.36 -1.91
CA ILE A 96 -4.80 22.11 -2.11
C ILE A 96 -5.86 21.82 -1.06
N ALA A 97 -5.75 20.68 -0.38
CA ALA A 97 -6.65 20.31 0.69
C ALA A 97 -5.95 19.38 1.68
N GLU A 98 -6.23 19.57 2.96
CA GLU A 98 -5.64 18.83 4.06
C GLU A 98 -6.64 18.74 5.23
N GLY A 99 -6.77 17.54 5.81
CA GLY A 99 -7.62 17.33 6.99
C GLY A 99 -7.09 16.21 7.87
N TYR A 100 -7.27 16.41 9.18
CA TYR A 100 -6.90 15.46 10.23
C TYR A 100 -8.15 15.09 11.02
N PHE A 101 -8.36 13.81 11.22
CA PHE A 101 -9.57 13.26 11.80
C PHE A 101 -9.22 12.37 12.98
N ASN A 102 -10.16 12.19 13.89
CA ASN A 102 -10.01 11.33 15.06
C ASN A 102 -8.74 11.71 15.87
N GLU A 103 -7.80 10.77 15.99
CA GLU A 103 -6.53 11.00 16.71
C GLU A 103 -5.39 11.45 15.78
N GLY A 104 -5.66 11.67 14.49
CA GLY A 104 -4.65 12.07 13.50
C GLY A 104 -4.13 13.49 13.67
N SER A 105 -2.91 13.74 13.26
CA SER A 105 -2.30 15.08 13.26
C SER A 105 -1.22 15.22 12.18
N VAL A 106 -0.84 16.47 11.87
CA VAL A 106 0.14 16.81 10.84
C VAL A 106 1.52 16.18 11.08
N ASP A 107 1.93 16.10 12.35
CA ASP A 107 3.26 15.59 12.74
C ASP A 107 3.25 14.10 13.09
N GLN A 108 2.09 13.44 13.02
CA GLN A 108 1.98 12.04 13.35
C GLN A 108 2.63 11.19 12.27
N LYS A 109 3.62 10.39 12.65
CA LYS A 109 4.24 9.39 11.77
C LYS A 109 3.46 8.10 11.87
N ASP A 110 2.50 7.93 10.97
CA ASP A 110 1.66 6.75 10.91
C ASP A 110 2.39 5.55 10.33
N ARG A 111 1.98 4.36 10.75
CA ARG A 111 2.48 3.11 10.20
C ARG A 111 1.85 2.88 8.83
N LEU A 112 2.64 2.95 7.77
CA LEU A 112 2.15 2.87 6.39
C LEU A 112 1.74 1.47 5.95
N GLN A 113 1.97 0.44 6.79
CA GLN A 113 1.69 -0.94 6.42
C GLN A 113 2.31 -1.29 5.07
N SER A 114 1.57 -1.96 4.17
CA SER A 114 2.09 -2.41 2.87
C SER A 114 2.37 -1.30 1.85
N VAL A 115 2.04 -0.04 2.11
CA VAL A 115 2.58 1.09 1.32
C VAL A 115 4.12 1.10 1.36
N THR A 116 4.73 0.55 2.43
CA THR A 116 6.18 0.33 2.55
C THR A 116 6.77 -0.41 1.34
N LYS A 117 6.03 -1.32 0.73
CA LYS A 117 6.46 -2.09 -0.44
C LYS A 117 6.85 -1.21 -1.63
N SER A 118 6.10 -0.13 -1.86
CA SER A 118 6.41 0.82 -2.93
C SER A 118 7.70 1.60 -2.66
N TYR A 119 7.99 1.93 -1.40
CA TYR A 119 9.29 2.48 -1.01
C TYR A 119 10.43 1.47 -1.21
N THR A 120 10.22 0.22 -0.84
CA THR A 120 11.20 -0.86 -1.06
C THR A 120 11.48 -1.03 -2.56
N SER A 121 10.46 -0.97 -3.42
CA SER A 121 10.63 -0.97 -4.88
C SER A 121 11.48 0.21 -5.36
N ALA A 122 11.21 1.43 -4.88
CA ALA A 122 12.01 2.60 -5.23
C ALA A 122 13.50 2.40 -4.88
N LEU A 123 13.79 1.82 -3.70
CA LEU A 123 15.16 1.53 -3.27
C LEU A 123 15.84 0.47 -4.13
N VAL A 124 15.10 -0.52 -4.63
CA VAL A 124 15.63 -1.47 -5.63
C VAL A 124 16.01 -0.75 -6.92
N GLY A 125 15.18 0.18 -7.40
CA GLY A 125 15.47 0.99 -8.60
C GLY A 125 16.71 1.87 -8.43
N ILE A 126 16.85 2.52 -7.29
CA ILE A 126 18.01 3.31 -6.94
C ILE A 126 19.28 2.43 -6.88
N ALA A 127 19.19 1.24 -6.27
CA ALA A 127 20.31 0.31 -6.17
C ALA A 127 20.75 -0.24 -7.53
N LEU A 128 19.83 -0.40 -8.48
CA LEU A 128 20.13 -0.73 -9.87
C LEU A 128 20.87 0.41 -10.58
N GLU A 129 20.38 1.63 -10.48
CA GLU A 129 21.01 2.81 -11.10
C GLU A 129 22.42 3.04 -10.57
N GLN A 130 22.63 2.81 -9.27
CA GLN A 130 23.94 2.93 -8.64
C GLN A 130 24.88 1.74 -8.91
N GLY A 131 24.39 0.69 -9.59
CA GLY A 131 25.19 -0.48 -9.96
C GLY A 131 25.42 -1.49 -8.83
N TYR A 132 24.72 -1.38 -7.71
CA TYR A 132 24.73 -2.40 -6.65
C TYR A 132 23.99 -3.67 -7.06
N LEU A 133 22.97 -3.52 -7.89
CA LEU A 133 22.26 -4.61 -8.58
C LEU A 133 22.56 -4.49 -10.09
N SER A 134 22.70 -5.62 -10.77
CA SER A 134 23.04 -5.61 -12.21
C SER A 134 21.81 -5.45 -13.10
N ASN A 135 20.71 -6.11 -12.74
CA ASN A 135 19.41 -6.06 -13.41
C ASN A 135 18.36 -6.82 -12.58
N VAL A 136 17.09 -6.70 -12.93
CA VAL A 136 15.99 -7.37 -12.23
C VAL A 136 15.92 -8.88 -12.46
N ASP A 137 16.65 -9.41 -13.45
CA ASP A 137 16.70 -10.85 -13.76
C ASP A 137 17.79 -11.58 -12.94
N GLN A 138 18.50 -10.89 -12.03
CA GLN A 138 19.36 -11.56 -11.05
C GLN A 138 18.54 -12.49 -10.15
N ARG A 139 19.11 -13.63 -9.84
CA ARG A 139 18.45 -14.64 -9.02
C ARG A 139 18.40 -14.21 -7.55
N MET A 140 17.25 -14.41 -6.92
CA MET A 140 17.08 -14.18 -5.48
C MET A 140 18.13 -14.93 -4.65
N LEU A 141 18.40 -16.18 -4.97
CA LEU A 141 19.33 -17.03 -4.21
C LEU A 141 20.81 -16.61 -4.33
N ASP A 142 21.18 -15.78 -5.30
CA ASP A 142 22.53 -15.21 -5.36
C ASP A 142 22.82 -14.33 -4.14
N PHE A 143 21.78 -13.81 -3.51
CA PHE A 143 21.84 -13.00 -2.30
C PHE A 143 21.63 -13.82 -1.01
N PHE A 144 21.22 -15.09 -1.09
CA PHE A 144 20.93 -15.97 0.06
C PHE A 144 21.79 -17.26 0.02
N PRO A 145 23.14 -17.14 0.04
CA PRO A 145 24.02 -18.31 -0.11
C PRO A 145 23.87 -19.33 1.02
N GLU A 146 23.39 -18.92 2.20
CA GLU A 146 23.15 -19.80 3.35
C GLU A 146 22.02 -20.81 3.14
N VAL A 147 21.03 -20.48 2.28
CA VAL A 147 19.92 -21.40 1.96
C VAL A 147 20.04 -22.01 0.56
N ALA A 148 20.84 -21.43 -0.33
CA ALA A 148 20.98 -21.91 -1.71
C ALA A 148 21.39 -23.39 -1.80
N GLY A 149 22.23 -23.86 -0.88
CA GLY A 149 22.65 -25.28 -0.81
C GLY A 149 21.61 -26.21 -0.16
N GLN A 150 20.52 -25.70 0.34
CA GLN A 150 19.47 -26.46 1.03
C GLN A 150 18.20 -26.61 0.18
N ILE A 151 18.12 -25.90 -0.94
CA ILE A 151 16.96 -25.89 -1.84
C ILE A 151 16.62 -27.29 -2.30
N THR A 152 15.37 -27.71 -2.06
CA THR A 152 14.81 -29.02 -2.46
C THR A 152 13.90 -28.93 -3.68
N ASP A 153 13.20 -27.78 -3.86
CA ASP A 153 12.41 -27.52 -5.06
C ASP A 153 13.25 -26.70 -6.08
N PRO A 154 13.69 -27.31 -7.21
CA PRO A 154 14.58 -26.65 -8.17
C PRO A 154 13.97 -25.41 -8.85
N ARG A 155 12.66 -25.21 -8.79
CA ARG A 155 12.01 -23.99 -9.30
C ARG A 155 12.46 -22.76 -8.54
N LYS A 156 12.74 -22.88 -7.25
CA LYS A 156 13.22 -21.77 -6.39
C LYS A 156 14.55 -21.20 -6.85
N GLU A 157 15.40 -22.02 -7.50
CA GLU A 157 16.65 -21.56 -8.08
C GLU A 157 16.48 -20.60 -9.27
N GLN A 158 15.25 -20.51 -9.82
CA GLN A 158 14.93 -19.68 -10.97
C GLN A 158 14.30 -18.34 -10.58
N ILE A 159 13.87 -18.17 -9.33
CA ILE A 159 13.22 -16.95 -8.84
C ILE A 159 14.19 -15.77 -9.00
N THR A 160 13.71 -14.70 -9.62
CA THR A 160 14.44 -13.46 -9.88
C THR A 160 13.93 -12.30 -9.02
N ILE A 161 14.69 -11.20 -8.98
CA ILE A 161 14.24 -9.93 -8.36
C ILE A 161 12.95 -9.46 -9.03
N ARG A 162 12.82 -9.63 -10.36
CA ARG A 162 11.60 -9.33 -11.12
C ARG A 162 10.39 -10.09 -10.57
N ASP A 163 10.52 -11.38 -10.34
CA ASP A 163 9.43 -12.21 -9.84
C ASP A 163 8.95 -11.76 -8.46
N LEU A 164 9.88 -11.30 -7.60
CA LEU A 164 9.57 -10.73 -6.29
C LEU A 164 8.83 -9.38 -6.43
N LEU A 165 9.32 -8.49 -7.32
CA LEU A 165 8.71 -7.17 -7.58
C LEU A 165 7.28 -7.30 -8.10
N GLU A 166 7.05 -8.25 -9.02
CA GLU A 166 5.77 -8.50 -9.67
C GLU A 166 4.80 -9.34 -8.83
N MET A 167 5.19 -9.80 -7.63
CA MET A 167 4.42 -10.76 -6.83
C MET A 167 4.15 -12.06 -7.58
N ARG A 168 5.11 -12.53 -8.39
CA ARG A 168 5.02 -13.72 -9.23
C ARG A 168 6.10 -14.76 -8.93
N ALA A 169 6.69 -14.69 -7.74
CA ALA A 169 7.72 -15.64 -7.31
C ALA A 169 7.19 -17.07 -7.09
N GLY A 170 5.89 -17.25 -7.09
CA GLY A 170 5.24 -18.56 -6.94
C GLY A 170 4.99 -18.97 -5.49
N TYR A 171 5.32 -18.14 -4.52
CA TYR A 171 4.97 -18.36 -3.11
C TYR A 171 3.48 -18.08 -2.87
N PRO A 172 2.85 -18.76 -1.90
CA PRO A 172 1.47 -18.49 -1.53
C PRO A 172 1.31 -17.14 -0.83
N TRP A 173 0.10 -16.63 -0.80
CA TRP A 173 -0.24 -15.50 0.04
C TRP A 173 -0.31 -15.94 1.51
N GLU A 174 0.64 -15.50 2.33
CA GLU A 174 0.85 -15.98 3.70
C GLU A 174 -0.36 -15.73 4.61
N GLU A 175 -1.04 -14.59 4.44
CA GLU A 175 -2.19 -14.21 5.27
C GLU A 175 -3.41 -15.12 5.08
N THR A 176 -3.44 -15.94 4.03
CA THR A 176 -4.53 -16.87 3.76
C THR A 176 -4.35 -18.25 4.40
N ASP A 177 -3.13 -18.53 4.93
CA ASP A 177 -2.81 -19.79 5.61
C ASP A 177 -2.23 -19.50 7.00
N PRO A 178 -2.93 -19.87 8.09
CA PRO A 178 -2.48 -19.60 9.45
C PRO A 178 -1.09 -20.16 9.78
N ALA A 179 -0.68 -21.29 9.18
CA ALA A 179 0.64 -21.87 9.43
C ALA A 179 1.76 -21.05 8.77
N LEU A 180 1.51 -20.53 7.57
CA LEU A 180 2.45 -19.64 6.88
C LEU A 180 2.52 -18.28 7.58
N TRP A 181 1.38 -17.77 8.03
CA TRP A 181 1.33 -16.54 8.80
C TRP A 181 2.10 -16.64 10.13
N ASP A 182 1.90 -17.74 10.88
CA ASP A 182 2.66 -18.00 12.10
C ASP A 182 4.18 -18.12 11.84
N ALA A 183 4.58 -18.71 10.72
CA ALA A 183 5.98 -18.79 10.32
C ALA A 183 6.56 -17.41 9.95
N LEU A 184 5.81 -16.59 9.20
CA LEU A 184 6.18 -15.20 8.90
C LEU A 184 6.37 -14.39 10.21
N LEU A 185 5.45 -14.53 11.16
CA LEU A 185 5.53 -13.86 12.47
C LEU A 185 6.72 -14.33 13.32
N SER A 186 7.41 -15.44 12.97
CA SER A 186 8.66 -15.84 13.63
C SER A 186 9.79 -14.83 13.39
N GLY A 187 9.71 -14.06 12.31
CA GLY A 187 10.62 -12.98 11.98
C GLY A 187 11.97 -13.44 11.41
N HIS A 188 12.14 -14.72 11.03
CA HIS A 188 13.36 -15.25 10.40
C HIS A 188 13.07 -15.50 8.91
N TYR A 189 13.18 -14.47 8.06
CA TYR A 189 12.66 -14.51 6.71
C TYR A 189 13.50 -15.29 5.71
N VAL A 190 14.85 -15.27 5.85
CA VAL A 190 15.73 -15.94 4.88
C VAL A 190 15.52 -17.45 4.82
N PRO A 191 15.40 -18.18 5.94
CA PRO A 191 15.09 -19.62 5.91
C PRO A 191 13.77 -19.96 5.23
N LEU A 192 12.78 -19.08 5.30
CA LEU A 192 11.46 -19.30 4.69
C LEU A 192 11.52 -19.41 3.16
N ALA A 193 12.60 -18.93 2.52
CA ALA A 193 12.82 -19.13 1.09
C ALA A 193 12.88 -20.63 0.71
N GLU A 194 13.36 -21.50 1.60
CA GLU A 194 13.30 -22.95 1.41
C GLU A 194 12.06 -23.58 2.05
N GLU A 195 11.69 -23.14 3.24
CA GLU A 195 10.63 -23.76 4.03
C GLU A 195 9.24 -23.63 3.41
N PHE A 196 8.96 -22.49 2.75
CA PHE A 196 7.64 -22.26 2.13
C PHE A 196 7.53 -23.01 0.80
N PRO A 197 6.41 -23.71 0.55
CA PRO A 197 6.18 -24.38 -0.71
C PRO A 197 5.85 -23.37 -1.82
N LEU A 198 6.24 -23.68 -3.07
CA LEU A 198 5.72 -22.96 -4.22
C LEU A 198 4.35 -23.54 -4.63
N VAL A 199 3.38 -22.64 -4.85
CA VAL A 199 2.03 -22.97 -5.33
C VAL A 199 1.90 -22.76 -6.84
N ALA A 200 2.82 -22.00 -7.45
CA ALA A 200 2.92 -21.76 -8.88
C ALA A 200 4.38 -21.79 -9.34
N ASP A 201 4.61 -21.86 -10.64
CA ASP A 201 5.96 -21.70 -11.20
C ASP A 201 6.33 -20.22 -11.20
N PRO A 202 7.61 -19.85 -10.89
CA PRO A 202 8.06 -18.46 -10.93
C PRO A 202 7.73 -17.77 -12.27
N GLY A 203 7.29 -16.52 -12.20
CA GLY A 203 6.92 -15.70 -13.35
C GLY A 203 5.54 -16.00 -13.96
N THR A 204 4.74 -16.95 -13.43
CA THR A 204 3.51 -17.38 -14.07
C THR A 204 2.22 -16.81 -13.49
N GLU A 205 2.09 -16.79 -12.17
CA GLU A 205 0.86 -16.38 -11.49
C GLU A 205 1.12 -15.30 -10.46
N PHE A 206 0.21 -14.34 -10.36
CA PHE A 206 0.21 -13.33 -9.30
C PHE A 206 -0.27 -13.95 -7.99
N ASN A 207 0.58 -13.89 -6.97
CA ASN A 207 0.26 -14.24 -5.60
C ASN A 207 0.88 -13.20 -4.66
N TYR A 208 0.05 -12.40 -4.02
CA TYR A 208 0.54 -11.37 -3.11
C TYR A 208 1.33 -12.02 -1.96
N SER A 209 2.52 -11.51 -1.69
CA SER A 209 3.45 -12.10 -0.73
C SER A 209 4.22 -11.03 0.04
N ASN A 210 4.09 -11.02 1.36
CA ASN A 210 4.88 -10.15 2.23
C ASN A 210 6.36 -10.53 2.17
N LEU A 211 6.65 -11.85 2.19
CA LEU A 211 8.03 -12.35 2.09
C LEU A 211 8.74 -11.90 0.82
N SER A 212 8.06 -11.83 -0.32
CA SER A 212 8.66 -11.32 -1.56
C SER A 212 9.21 -9.91 -1.37
N SER A 213 8.48 -9.05 -0.66
CA SER A 213 8.92 -7.67 -0.39
C SER A 213 9.97 -7.59 0.70
N ASP A 214 9.87 -8.44 1.73
CA ASP A 214 10.90 -8.52 2.79
C ASP A 214 12.23 -8.99 2.21
N TRP A 215 12.20 -9.99 1.31
CA TRP A 215 13.42 -10.44 0.61
C TRP A 215 13.99 -9.36 -0.31
N LEU A 216 13.17 -8.52 -0.97
CA LEU A 216 13.68 -7.36 -1.72
C LEU A 216 14.44 -6.40 -0.80
N GLY A 217 13.93 -6.12 0.39
CA GLY A 217 14.61 -5.31 1.39
C GLY A 217 15.97 -5.92 1.79
N ILE A 218 16.00 -7.22 2.09
CA ILE A 218 17.23 -7.94 2.43
C ILE A 218 18.23 -7.99 1.26
N ILE A 219 17.73 -8.11 0.02
CA ILE A 219 18.57 -8.03 -1.20
C ILE A 219 19.26 -6.67 -1.29
N VAL A 220 18.52 -5.58 -1.06
CA VAL A 220 19.11 -4.22 -1.05
C VAL A 220 20.15 -4.09 0.06
N ASP A 221 19.85 -4.55 1.29
CA ASP A 221 20.81 -4.56 2.41
C ASP A 221 22.12 -5.25 2.01
N ARG A 222 22.02 -6.45 1.44
CA ARG A 222 23.18 -7.27 1.09
C ARG A 222 23.98 -6.75 -0.10
N ALA A 223 23.27 -6.21 -1.09
CA ALA A 223 23.91 -5.65 -2.27
C ALA A 223 24.65 -4.35 -1.96
N THR A 224 24.07 -3.49 -1.13
CA THR A 224 24.66 -2.20 -0.77
C THR A 224 25.63 -2.26 0.42
N GLY A 225 25.48 -3.30 1.26
CA GLY A 225 26.19 -3.40 2.54
C GLY A 225 25.65 -2.42 3.59
N MET A 226 24.51 -1.80 3.36
CA MET A 226 23.83 -0.87 4.24
C MET A 226 22.50 -1.46 4.70
N ASN A 227 22.07 -1.18 5.93
CA ASN A 227 20.72 -1.47 6.35
C ASN A 227 19.70 -0.66 5.52
N LEU A 228 18.56 -1.26 5.16
CA LEU A 228 17.57 -0.68 4.24
C LEU A 228 17.14 0.74 4.63
N LYS A 229 16.90 0.97 5.93
CA LYS A 229 16.53 2.30 6.42
C LYS A 229 17.67 3.30 6.21
N ALA A 230 18.91 2.94 6.54
CA ALA A 230 20.06 3.82 6.34
C ALA A 230 20.28 4.12 4.85
N TYR A 231 20.12 3.12 3.99
CA TYR A 231 20.19 3.31 2.55
C TYR A 231 19.07 4.25 2.04
N ALA A 232 17.85 4.09 2.55
CA ALA A 232 16.73 4.96 2.24
C ALA A 232 16.95 6.41 2.72
N GLU A 233 17.51 6.59 3.93
CA GLU A 233 17.82 7.91 4.49
C GLU A 233 18.85 8.66 3.61
N GLU A 234 19.87 7.96 3.11
CA GLU A 234 20.90 8.56 2.28
C GLU A 234 20.44 8.87 0.84
N ASN A 235 19.67 7.96 0.23
CA ASN A 235 19.43 7.96 -1.21
C ASN A 235 18.01 8.35 -1.63
N LEU A 236 17.08 8.47 -0.66
CA LEU A 236 15.67 8.80 -0.92
C LEU A 236 15.19 9.90 0.04
N PHE A 237 15.17 9.65 1.34
CA PHE A 237 14.49 10.51 2.29
C PHE A 237 15.15 11.89 2.45
N SER A 238 16.49 11.93 2.58
CA SER A 238 17.20 13.22 2.66
C SER A 238 17.05 14.06 1.40
N LEU A 239 16.93 13.43 0.24
CA LEU A 239 16.76 14.12 -1.05
C LEU A 239 15.34 14.65 -1.24
N LEU A 240 14.34 14.00 -0.63
CA LEU A 240 12.96 14.48 -0.56
C LEU A 240 12.73 15.51 0.57
N GLY A 241 13.74 15.74 1.41
CA GLY A 241 13.57 16.56 2.60
C GLY A 241 12.56 15.99 3.60
N VAL A 242 12.49 14.66 3.71
CA VAL A 242 11.59 13.95 4.63
C VAL A 242 12.37 13.21 5.70
N GLU A 243 11.74 12.96 6.85
CA GLU A 243 12.32 12.21 7.95
C GLU A 243 11.45 11.01 8.29
N ALA A 244 11.92 9.82 7.97
CA ALA A 244 11.23 8.59 8.35
C ALA A 244 11.17 8.44 9.88
N GLY A 245 10.07 7.89 10.35
CA GLY A 245 9.95 7.46 11.74
C GLY A 245 10.67 6.13 11.98
N GLU A 246 10.15 5.37 12.91
CA GLU A 246 10.57 4.00 13.15
C GLU A 246 10.24 3.14 11.93
N TRP A 247 11.12 2.23 11.56
CA TRP A 247 10.89 1.22 10.55
C TRP A 247 11.17 -0.15 11.20
N GLY A 248 10.14 -0.99 11.28
CA GLY A 248 10.23 -2.28 11.93
C GLY A 248 11.30 -3.19 11.32
N THR A 249 11.82 -4.11 12.12
CA THR A 249 12.83 -5.10 11.68
C THR A 249 12.35 -6.51 11.94
N ASP A 250 12.89 -7.44 11.16
CA ASP A 250 12.81 -8.86 11.43
C ASP A 250 13.68 -9.26 12.64
N ALA A 251 13.67 -10.54 13.00
CA ALA A 251 14.45 -11.06 14.13
C ALA A 251 15.96 -11.06 13.87
N ASP A 252 16.39 -10.97 12.63
CA ASP A 252 17.79 -10.95 12.21
C ASP A 252 18.33 -9.52 12.03
N GLY A 253 17.46 -8.51 12.20
CA GLY A 253 17.79 -7.08 12.19
C GLY A 253 17.66 -6.38 10.84
N HIS A 254 17.11 -7.06 9.81
CA HIS A 254 16.76 -6.44 8.54
C HIS A 254 15.46 -5.64 8.67
N ASN A 255 15.38 -4.46 8.08
CA ASN A 255 14.11 -3.73 8.04
C ASN A 255 13.07 -4.47 7.18
N ASN A 256 11.81 -4.46 7.64
CA ASN A 256 10.71 -5.11 6.95
C ASN A 256 10.46 -4.41 5.60
N GLY A 257 10.79 -5.06 4.50
CA GLY A 257 10.54 -4.53 3.16
C GLY A 257 9.05 -4.49 2.79
N ALA A 258 8.24 -5.28 3.50
CA ALA A 258 6.81 -5.40 3.26
C ALA A 258 5.95 -4.40 4.04
N ALA A 259 6.43 -3.90 5.20
CA ALA A 259 5.59 -3.14 6.13
C ALA A 259 6.40 -2.30 7.11
N ASP A 260 5.68 -1.62 8.00
CA ASP A 260 6.18 -0.97 9.21
C ASP A 260 7.04 0.30 9.04
N LEU A 261 7.19 0.83 7.84
CA LEU A 261 7.71 2.19 7.65
C LEU A 261 6.70 3.19 8.23
N ARG A 262 7.19 4.20 8.97
CA ARG A 262 6.37 5.28 9.50
C ARG A 262 6.74 6.60 8.89
N MET A 263 5.74 7.31 8.38
CA MET A 263 5.87 8.62 7.74
C MET A 263 4.75 9.56 8.19
N THR A 264 4.99 10.86 8.13
CA THR A 264 3.89 11.83 8.20
C THR A 264 3.08 11.78 6.91
N PRO A 265 1.79 12.17 6.93
CA PRO A 265 0.99 12.23 5.72
C PRO A 265 1.60 13.12 4.63
N ARG A 266 2.22 14.23 5.03
CA ARG A 266 2.90 15.15 4.11
C ARG A 266 4.15 14.54 3.48
N ASP A 267 4.92 13.77 4.25
CA ASP A 267 6.10 13.06 3.72
C ASP A 267 5.68 11.95 2.75
N ALA A 268 4.57 11.26 3.04
CA ALA A 268 3.98 10.30 2.12
C ALA A 268 3.50 10.96 0.81
N ALA A 269 2.96 12.19 0.89
CA ALA A 269 2.55 12.94 -0.28
C ALA A 269 3.73 13.36 -1.16
N LYS A 270 4.89 13.70 -0.58
CA LYS A 270 6.12 13.97 -1.34
C LYS A 270 6.60 12.72 -2.12
N PHE A 271 6.47 11.54 -1.53
CA PHE A 271 6.77 10.29 -2.24
C PHE A 271 5.78 10.04 -3.39
N GLY A 272 4.50 10.37 -3.21
CA GLY A 272 3.53 10.34 -4.30
C GLY A 272 3.89 11.30 -5.43
N LEU A 273 4.26 12.54 -5.11
CA LEU A 273 4.72 13.54 -6.11
C LEU A 273 5.97 13.08 -6.83
N LEU A 274 6.92 12.45 -6.14
CA LEU A 274 8.12 11.89 -6.76
C LEU A 274 7.76 10.91 -7.89
N TYR A 275 6.80 10.04 -7.68
CA TYR A 275 6.35 9.09 -8.69
C TYR A 275 5.52 9.75 -9.80
N LEU A 276 4.68 10.72 -9.45
CA LEU A 276 3.88 11.47 -10.43
C LEU A 276 4.78 12.30 -11.37
N ASN A 277 5.94 12.75 -10.87
CA ASN A 277 6.94 13.54 -11.61
C ASN A 277 8.11 12.66 -12.13
N ASP A 278 7.84 11.43 -12.59
CA ASP A 278 8.83 10.54 -13.19
C ASP A 278 10.11 10.35 -12.35
N GLY A 279 10.01 10.41 -11.03
CA GLY A 279 11.12 10.23 -10.10
C GLY A 279 11.97 11.48 -9.87
N GLU A 280 11.51 12.65 -10.34
CA GLU A 280 12.14 13.95 -10.10
C GLU A 280 11.46 14.67 -8.91
N TYR A 281 12.24 15.30 -8.05
CA TYR A 281 11.75 16.17 -6.98
C TYR A 281 12.66 17.39 -6.84
N GLU A 282 12.09 18.60 -6.91
CA GLU A 282 12.83 19.89 -6.86
C GLU A 282 14.04 19.96 -7.81
N GLY A 283 13.90 19.41 -9.02
CA GLY A 283 14.93 19.40 -10.06
C GLY A 283 16.01 18.33 -9.89
N ASN A 284 15.83 17.40 -8.96
CA ASN A 284 16.75 16.28 -8.74
C ASN A 284 16.08 14.96 -9.13
N GLN A 285 16.70 14.19 -10.03
CA GLN A 285 16.29 12.82 -10.33
C GLN A 285 16.70 11.95 -9.16
N ILE A 286 15.74 11.48 -8.36
CA ILE A 286 15.97 10.66 -7.17
C ILE A 286 15.75 9.17 -7.49
N VAL A 287 14.60 8.85 -8.12
CA VAL A 287 14.33 7.52 -8.66
C VAL A 287 14.45 7.58 -10.19
N PRO A 288 15.15 6.65 -10.86
CA PRO A 288 15.25 6.69 -12.32
C PRO A 288 13.86 6.72 -12.99
N ALA A 289 13.69 7.58 -14.00
CA ALA A 289 12.41 7.70 -14.71
C ALA A 289 11.95 6.37 -15.31
N ASP A 290 12.86 5.63 -15.95
CA ASP A 290 12.55 4.30 -16.48
C ASP A 290 12.07 3.33 -15.39
N TRP A 291 12.61 3.45 -14.16
CA TRP A 291 12.15 2.65 -13.03
C TRP A 291 10.74 3.03 -12.56
N VAL A 292 10.41 4.32 -12.54
CA VAL A 292 9.03 4.77 -12.24
C VAL A 292 8.07 4.19 -13.26
N HIS A 293 8.38 4.32 -14.57
CA HIS A 293 7.55 3.74 -15.64
C HIS A 293 7.40 2.23 -15.51
N ASP A 294 8.50 1.50 -15.26
CA ASP A 294 8.45 0.05 -15.04
C ASP A 294 7.63 -0.31 -13.80
N SER A 295 7.75 0.48 -12.72
CA SER A 295 7.01 0.23 -11.47
C SER A 295 5.50 0.33 -11.64
N LEU A 296 5.03 1.24 -12.48
CA LEU A 296 3.62 1.50 -12.73
C LEU A 296 3.06 0.66 -13.91
N GLN A 297 3.90 -0.14 -14.58
CA GLN A 297 3.41 -1.08 -15.59
C GLN A 297 2.57 -2.20 -14.97
N ARG A 298 1.58 -2.67 -15.71
CA ARG A 298 0.67 -3.74 -15.28
C ARG A 298 1.20 -5.09 -15.77
N TYR A 299 2.02 -5.76 -14.97
CA TYR A 299 2.52 -7.11 -15.26
C TYR A 299 1.50 -8.19 -14.92
N SER A 300 0.56 -7.87 -14.04
CA SER A 300 -0.61 -8.71 -13.74
C SER A 300 -1.88 -7.88 -13.87
N GLU A 301 -2.93 -8.48 -14.43
CA GLU A 301 -4.22 -7.85 -14.72
C GLU A 301 -5.36 -8.73 -14.21
N ASP A 302 -6.59 -8.17 -14.20
CA ASP A 302 -7.80 -8.87 -13.77
C ASP A 302 -7.68 -9.50 -12.36
N ILE A 303 -6.93 -8.83 -11.46
CA ILE A 303 -6.74 -9.30 -10.10
C ILE A 303 -8.05 -9.15 -9.33
N ASN A 304 -8.49 -10.26 -8.70
CA ASN A 304 -9.79 -10.30 -8.00
C ASN A 304 -9.71 -10.00 -6.51
N VAL A 305 -8.54 -9.59 -6.03
CA VAL A 305 -8.30 -9.22 -4.63
C VAL A 305 -7.52 -7.92 -4.57
N THR A 306 -7.71 -7.16 -3.52
CA THR A 306 -6.90 -5.99 -3.19
C THR A 306 -6.95 -5.82 -1.67
N GLY A 307 -5.83 -5.43 -1.07
CA GLY A 307 -5.77 -5.15 0.36
C GLY A 307 -6.20 -6.27 1.30
N GLY A 308 -6.31 -7.51 0.85
CA GLY A 308 -6.68 -8.63 1.71
C GLY A 308 -8.16 -9.03 1.65
N PHE A 309 -8.97 -8.40 0.81
CA PHE A 309 -10.36 -8.80 0.58
C PHE A 309 -10.68 -8.94 -0.91
N PRO A 310 -11.68 -9.75 -1.28
CA PRO A 310 -12.12 -9.88 -2.66
C PRO A 310 -12.64 -8.55 -3.22
N ALA A 311 -12.18 -8.17 -4.40
CA ALA A 311 -12.57 -6.90 -5.06
C ALA A 311 -14.10 -6.78 -5.30
N ASN A 312 -14.83 -7.89 -5.31
CA ASN A 312 -16.28 -7.91 -5.47
C ASN A 312 -17.08 -7.63 -4.18
N TRP A 313 -16.43 -7.35 -3.06
CA TRP A 313 -17.09 -7.04 -1.78
C TRP A 313 -17.61 -5.59 -1.68
N GLY A 314 -17.82 -4.92 -2.79
CA GLY A 314 -18.37 -3.57 -2.82
C GLY A 314 -17.33 -2.48 -3.03
N LEU A 315 -16.10 -2.85 -3.36
CA LEU A 315 -15.07 -1.90 -3.77
C LEU A 315 -15.51 -1.20 -5.07
N SER A 316 -15.32 0.12 -5.12
CA SER A 316 -15.60 0.93 -6.32
C SER A 316 -14.56 0.75 -7.42
N PHE A 317 -13.34 0.30 -7.06
CA PHE A 317 -12.25 0.06 -8.01
C PHE A 317 -12.55 -1.13 -8.93
N ARG A 318 -12.14 -1.03 -10.18
CA ARG A 318 -12.31 -2.04 -11.22
C ARG A 318 -10.99 -2.22 -11.97
N ASP A 319 -10.88 -3.31 -12.73
CA ASP A 319 -9.73 -3.55 -13.60
C ASP A 319 -8.41 -3.45 -12.82
N ILE A 320 -8.32 -4.19 -11.72
CA ILE A 320 -7.18 -4.13 -10.80
C ILE A 320 -5.99 -4.83 -11.43
N GLY A 321 -4.83 -4.17 -11.42
CA GLY A 321 -3.56 -4.67 -11.88
C GLY A 321 -2.45 -4.47 -10.86
N TYR A 322 -1.25 -5.00 -11.17
CA TYR A 322 -0.08 -4.88 -10.31
C TYR A 322 1.21 -4.74 -11.12
N GLY A 323 2.05 -3.84 -10.67
CA GLY A 323 3.37 -3.55 -11.23
C GLY A 323 4.51 -3.98 -10.30
N TYR A 324 5.57 -3.16 -10.20
CA TYR A 324 6.66 -3.39 -9.25
C TYR A 324 6.29 -2.80 -7.88
N GLN A 325 5.53 -3.56 -7.09
CA GLN A 325 5.04 -3.21 -5.76
C GLN A 325 4.06 -2.00 -5.77
N TRP A 326 3.38 -1.77 -6.90
CA TRP A 326 2.32 -0.79 -7.08
C TRP A 326 1.07 -1.46 -7.62
N TRP A 327 -0.07 -1.09 -7.09
CA TRP A 327 -1.38 -1.45 -7.59
C TRP A 327 -1.80 -0.46 -8.68
N SER A 328 -2.66 -0.89 -9.56
CA SER A 328 -3.39 -0.01 -10.49
C SER A 328 -4.86 -0.39 -10.55
N ALA A 329 -5.73 0.57 -10.85
CA ALA A 329 -7.16 0.33 -11.00
C ALA A 329 -7.83 1.36 -11.90
N ARG A 330 -9.14 1.17 -12.10
CA ARG A 330 -10.02 2.15 -12.72
C ARG A 330 -11.21 2.45 -11.83
N VAL A 331 -11.67 3.72 -11.90
CA VAL A 331 -12.96 4.14 -11.35
C VAL A 331 -13.59 5.17 -12.31
N GLY A 332 -14.82 4.95 -12.71
CA GLY A 332 -15.41 5.79 -13.77
C GLY A 332 -14.61 5.70 -15.06
N GLY A 333 -14.19 6.85 -15.59
CA GLY A 333 -13.31 6.96 -16.77
C GLY A 333 -11.82 7.01 -16.45
N HIS A 334 -11.45 7.12 -15.17
CA HIS A 334 -10.09 7.36 -14.72
C HIS A 334 -9.31 6.07 -14.49
N HIS A 335 -8.05 6.03 -14.95
CA HIS A 335 -7.05 5.07 -14.52
C HIS A 335 -6.17 5.74 -13.46
N PHE A 336 -5.77 5.00 -12.45
CA PHE A 336 -4.89 5.49 -11.40
C PHE A 336 -4.01 4.36 -10.86
N ASP A 337 -2.83 4.73 -10.37
CA ASP A 337 -1.93 3.84 -9.67
C ASP A 337 -1.98 4.15 -8.17
N TYR A 338 -1.74 3.13 -7.34
CA TYR A 338 -1.80 3.35 -5.90
C TYR A 338 -0.92 2.38 -5.12
N ALA A 339 -0.28 2.91 -4.08
CA ALA A 339 0.26 2.11 -2.99
C ALA A 339 -0.83 1.95 -1.94
N MET A 340 -0.92 0.76 -1.34
CA MET A 340 -1.95 0.45 -0.37
C MET A 340 -1.41 -0.34 0.81
N GLY A 341 -1.86 0.00 2.01
CA GLY A 341 -1.57 -0.69 3.26
C GLY A 341 -2.82 -0.97 4.07
N HIS A 342 -2.77 -2.04 4.85
CA HIS A 342 -3.87 -2.47 5.71
C HIS A 342 -4.44 -1.33 6.54
N GLY A 343 -5.77 -1.28 6.64
CA GLY A 343 -6.52 -0.23 7.33
C GLY A 343 -6.85 0.98 6.45
N GLY A 344 -6.43 1.01 5.16
CA GLY A 344 -6.70 2.13 4.26
C GLY A 344 -5.60 3.18 4.22
N GLN A 345 -4.35 2.79 4.51
CA GLN A 345 -3.19 3.61 4.18
C GLN A 345 -3.07 3.66 2.66
N MET A 346 -3.07 4.84 2.05
CA MET A 346 -2.98 4.94 0.58
C MET A 346 -2.09 6.11 0.15
N ILE A 347 -1.39 5.91 -0.96
CA ILE A 347 -0.85 6.96 -1.81
C ILE A 347 -1.40 6.69 -3.20
N VAL A 348 -2.21 7.57 -3.73
CA VAL A 348 -2.89 7.42 -5.01
C VAL A 348 -2.35 8.44 -6.00
N LEU A 349 -2.05 7.98 -7.20
CA LEU A 349 -1.50 8.77 -8.30
C LEU A 349 -2.54 8.82 -9.43
N LEU A 350 -3.06 9.98 -9.75
CA LEU A 350 -3.92 10.21 -10.92
C LEU A 350 -3.18 11.12 -11.90
N ASP A 351 -2.34 10.49 -12.73
CA ASP A 351 -1.43 11.15 -13.67
C ASP A 351 -2.17 12.10 -14.62
N GLU A 352 -3.29 11.69 -15.21
CA GLU A 352 -4.03 12.51 -16.19
C GLU A 352 -4.55 13.86 -15.65
N LEU A 353 -4.59 14.04 -14.33
CA LEU A 353 -5.02 15.27 -13.67
C LEU A 353 -3.99 15.84 -12.71
N ASP A 354 -2.77 15.33 -12.69
CA ASP A 354 -1.69 15.73 -11.77
C ASP A 354 -2.15 15.75 -10.30
N ILE A 355 -2.81 14.66 -9.85
CA ILE A 355 -3.35 14.57 -8.49
C ILE A 355 -2.65 13.45 -7.71
N VAL A 356 -2.20 13.78 -6.48
CA VAL A 356 -1.84 12.81 -5.44
C VAL A 356 -2.86 12.88 -4.32
N ILE A 357 -3.36 11.73 -3.87
CA ILE A 357 -4.21 11.62 -2.67
C ILE A 357 -3.50 10.73 -1.66
N VAL A 358 -3.43 11.19 -0.41
CA VAL A 358 -2.88 10.39 0.69
C VAL A 358 -3.93 10.22 1.76
N THR A 359 -4.08 8.98 2.24
CA THR A 359 -4.85 8.67 3.44
C THR A 359 -3.97 7.93 4.44
N THR A 360 -4.07 8.30 5.72
CA THR A 360 -3.57 7.49 6.83
C THR A 360 -4.71 7.17 7.79
N SER A 361 -4.60 6.06 8.51
CA SER A 361 -5.67 5.55 9.34
C SER A 361 -5.15 4.69 10.48
N TYR A 362 -6.01 4.27 11.41
CA TYR A 362 -5.70 3.29 12.42
C TYR A 362 -5.76 1.86 11.85
N PRO A 363 -4.61 1.20 11.61
CA PRO A 363 -4.58 -0.05 10.86
C PRO A 363 -5.06 -1.26 11.67
N PHE A 364 -5.13 -1.17 12.99
CA PHE A 364 -5.44 -2.31 13.88
C PHE A 364 -6.83 -2.23 14.51
N TYR A 365 -7.70 -1.41 13.94
CA TYR A 365 -9.08 -1.31 14.42
C TYR A 365 -9.80 -2.65 14.22
N LEU A 366 -10.29 -3.23 15.32
CA LEU A 366 -10.95 -4.53 15.31
C LEU A 366 -10.14 -5.64 14.61
N GLN A 367 -8.82 -5.64 14.76
CA GLN A 367 -7.83 -6.44 14.01
C GLN A 367 -8.16 -7.94 13.85
N HIS A 368 -9.03 -8.50 14.67
CA HIS A 368 -9.45 -9.91 14.60
C HIS A 368 -10.93 -10.06 14.26
N ASP A 369 -11.58 -8.99 13.82
CA ASP A 369 -12.98 -8.97 13.45
C ASP A 369 -13.12 -8.76 11.93
N ALA A 370 -14.16 -9.40 11.36
CA ALA A 370 -14.52 -9.17 9.95
C ALA A 370 -14.88 -7.69 9.65
N GLU A 371 -15.20 -6.91 10.69
CA GLU A 371 -15.48 -5.49 10.56
C GLU A 371 -14.22 -4.64 10.25
N SER A 372 -13.00 -5.11 10.56
CA SER A 372 -11.77 -4.36 10.24
C SER A 372 -11.66 -4.05 8.75
N TRP A 373 -12.03 -4.99 7.89
CA TRP A 373 -12.04 -4.82 6.43
C TRP A 373 -13.10 -3.85 5.93
N THR A 374 -14.20 -3.66 6.66
CA THR A 374 -15.25 -2.69 6.29
C THR A 374 -14.75 -1.25 6.42
N HIS A 375 -13.91 -0.95 7.40
CA HIS A 375 -13.31 0.37 7.57
C HIS A 375 -12.29 0.67 6.47
N GLU A 376 -11.43 -0.29 6.13
CA GLU A 376 -10.51 -0.17 5.01
C GLU A 376 -11.26 0.06 3.69
N LEU A 377 -12.28 -0.76 3.41
CA LEU A 377 -13.14 -0.64 2.23
C LEU A 377 -13.85 0.73 2.18
N ALA A 378 -14.26 1.27 3.32
CA ALA A 378 -14.92 2.57 3.38
C ALA A 378 -13.96 3.71 2.98
N ILE A 379 -12.69 3.66 3.43
CA ILE A 379 -11.65 4.62 3.04
C ILE A 379 -11.34 4.51 1.54
N MET A 380 -11.16 3.29 1.02
CA MET A 380 -10.93 3.07 -0.41
C MET A 380 -12.09 3.58 -1.26
N ASN A 381 -13.33 3.32 -0.84
CA ASN A 381 -14.51 3.81 -1.56
C ASN A 381 -14.66 5.34 -1.46
N LEU A 382 -14.28 5.96 -0.33
CA LEU A 382 -14.23 7.42 -0.21
C LEU A 382 -13.35 8.02 -1.31
N VAL A 383 -12.14 7.47 -1.49
CA VAL A 383 -11.20 7.89 -2.53
C VAL A 383 -11.77 7.59 -3.92
N GLY A 384 -12.30 6.39 -4.13
CA GLY A 384 -12.88 6.00 -5.41
C GLY A 384 -14.09 6.85 -5.83
N ASP A 385 -14.98 7.19 -4.89
CA ASP A 385 -16.11 8.08 -5.15
C ASP A 385 -15.65 9.49 -5.54
N PHE A 386 -14.59 9.99 -4.91
CA PHE A 386 -13.98 11.26 -5.29
C PHE A 386 -13.38 11.18 -6.69
N LEU A 387 -12.50 10.21 -6.98
CA LEU A 387 -11.91 10.03 -8.30
C LEU A 387 -13.00 9.87 -9.38
N GLY A 388 -14.04 9.08 -9.12
CA GLY A 388 -15.15 8.87 -10.06
C GLY A 388 -16.02 10.10 -10.28
N SER A 389 -15.92 11.12 -9.42
CA SER A 389 -16.64 12.40 -9.55
C SER A 389 -15.85 13.47 -10.32
N LEU A 390 -14.56 13.23 -10.57
CA LEU A 390 -13.71 14.16 -11.31
C LEU A 390 -14.10 14.22 -12.79
N PRO A 391 -13.87 15.35 -13.48
CA PRO A 391 -14.15 15.47 -14.91
C PRO A 391 -13.21 14.55 -15.69
N THR A 392 -13.75 13.76 -16.60
CA THR A 392 -12.95 13.04 -17.61
C THR A 392 -12.50 14.03 -18.68
N GLY A 393 -11.21 14.04 -18.99
CA GLY A 393 -10.59 14.93 -19.97
C GLY A 393 -11.14 14.75 -21.40
#